data_250d56be1615300a3216028f190d1345
#
_entry.id   250d56be1615300a3216028f190d1345
#
_cell.length_a   1.000
_cell.length_b   1.000
_cell.length_c   1.000
_cell.angle_alpha   90.00
_cell.angle_beta   90.00
_cell.angle_gamma   90.00
#
_symmetry.space_group_name_H-M   'P 1'
#
loop_
_entity.id
_entity.type
_entity.pdbx_description
1 polymer ?
#
loop_
_entity_poly.entity_id
_entity_poly.type
_entity_poly.pdbx_seq_one_letter_code
_entity_poly.pdbx_strand_id
1 'polypeptide(L)'
;YAQKYKVGTTTALWKVPASTDFSQARSVGVEYVEVAFNQCYRGVPADEVVPRIRDMKAKIDSAGIKVWSIHLPFSRTLDISVLDEKKRKENVDFMAEMIGQCALFQPKCLVLHPSSEPIADSIRAQRITNASRSIAYLKKYADQIGAQLCIENLPRTCLGNTPEELLEIIKDIPGVKVCFDTNHYTKGTTGHFVETVGERIGTIHASDFDFVNECHWLPTQGDIQWGKLMHALEGIGYEGVFMYEATKDHENDNTRPTPERVVETFNKIINDYKNQK
;
A
#
# COMPACT_ATOMS: atom_id res chain seq x y z
N TYR A 1 2.65 -27.35 -8.36
CA TYR A 1 2.15 -25.97 -8.47
C TYR A 1 3.28 -25.00 -8.12
N ALA A 2 3.75 -24.26 -9.10
CA ALA A 2 4.72 -23.20 -8.83
C ALA A 2 4.01 -22.09 -8.04
N GLN A 3 4.66 -21.62 -6.98
CA GLN A 3 4.16 -20.51 -6.18
C GLN A 3 4.02 -19.25 -7.06
N LYS A 4 2.79 -18.85 -7.32
CA LYS A 4 2.49 -17.78 -8.28
C LYS A 4 2.94 -16.41 -7.78
N TYR A 5 2.74 -16.13 -6.49
CA TYR A 5 3.04 -14.83 -5.92
C TYR A 5 4.37 -14.84 -5.16
N LYS A 6 5.11 -13.76 -5.31
CA LYS A 6 6.27 -13.44 -4.49
C LYS A 6 5.84 -12.66 -3.27
N VAL A 7 6.49 -12.89 -2.14
CA VAL A 7 6.21 -12.16 -0.91
C VAL A 7 7.10 -10.92 -0.81
N GLY A 8 6.51 -9.84 -0.35
CA GLY A 8 7.20 -8.60 -0.02
C GLY A 8 6.75 -8.07 1.32
N THR A 9 7.47 -7.12 1.87
CA THR A 9 7.10 -6.44 3.11
C THR A 9 7.37 -4.94 3.02
N THR A 10 6.57 -4.16 3.76
CA THR A 10 6.85 -2.74 3.96
C THR A 10 8.17 -2.55 4.73
N THR A 11 8.92 -1.50 4.40
CA THR A 11 10.08 -1.09 5.18
C THR A 11 9.69 -0.56 6.58
N ALA A 12 8.42 -0.25 6.80
CA ALA A 12 7.88 0.11 8.12
C ALA A 12 7.89 -1.06 9.12
N LEU A 13 8.22 -2.27 8.66
CA LEU A 13 8.52 -3.40 9.54
C LEU A 13 9.65 -3.07 10.51
N TRP A 14 10.57 -2.23 10.08
CA TRP A 14 11.69 -1.75 10.90
C TRP A 14 11.51 -0.25 11.20
N LYS A 15 11.78 0.14 12.44
CA LYS A 15 11.69 1.54 12.83
C LYS A 15 12.71 2.39 12.08
N VAL A 16 13.95 1.90 12.00
CA VAL A 16 15.06 2.47 11.23
C VAL A 16 15.71 1.32 10.45
N PRO A 17 15.33 1.13 9.17
CA PRO A 17 15.89 0.02 8.40
C PRO A 17 17.41 0.08 8.29
N ALA A 18 18.08 -1.04 8.56
CA ALA A 18 19.51 -1.21 8.40
C ALA A 18 19.83 -2.23 7.29
N SER A 19 21.05 -2.19 6.77
CA SER A 19 21.49 -3.15 5.74
C SER A 19 21.32 -4.60 6.18
N THR A 20 21.57 -4.88 7.46
CA THR A 20 21.41 -6.22 8.04
C THR A 20 19.95 -6.67 8.07
N ASP A 21 18.99 -5.75 8.24
CA ASP A 21 17.56 -6.07 8.21
C ASP A 21 17.16 -6.56 6.81
N PHE A 22 17.58 -5.87 5.78
CA PHE A 22 17.30 -6.27 4.39
C PHE A 22 17.99 -7.58 4.03
N SER A 23 19.25 -7.76 4.42
CA SER A 23 19.97 -9.02 4.18
C SER A 23 19.30 -10.21 4.85
N GLN A 24 18.83 -10.04 6.08
CA GLN A 24 18.10 -11.08 6.79
C GLN A 24 16.76 -11.38 6.10
N ALA A 25 16.02 -10.36 5.72
CA ALA A 25 14.75 -10.53 5.01
C ALA A 25 14.97 -11.33 3.70
N ARG A 26 15.99 -10.99 2.94
CA ARG A 26 16.33 -11.71 1.70
C ARG A 26 16.69 -13.15 1.96
N SER A 27 17.46 -13.42 3.02
CA SER A 27 17.93 -14.78 3.36
C SER A 27 16.78 -15.73 3.69
N VAL A 28 15.65 -15.24 4.20
CA VAL A 28 14.49 -16.05 4.56
C VAL A 28 13.41 -16.09 3.45
N GLY A 29 13.63 -15.39 2.32
CA GLY A 29 12.75 -15.50 1.16
C GLY A 29 11.91 -14.27 0.83
N VAL A 30 12.14 -13.13 1.49
CA VAL A 30 11.52 -11.85 1.10
C VAL A 30 12.30 -11.29 -0.09
N GLU A 31 11.63 -11.16 -1.24
CA GLU A 31 12.27 -10.72 -2.48
C GLU A 31 11.99 -9.26 -2.82
N TYR A 32 10.94 -8.68 -2.24
CA TYR A 32 10.46 -7.33 -2.54
C TYR A 32 10.17 -6.53 -1.28
N VAL A 33 10.27 -5.21 -1.41
CA VAL A 33 9.81 -4.28 -0.38
C VAL A 33 8.92 -3.20 -0.98
N GLU A 34 8.04 -2.67 -0.12
CA GLU A 34 7.42 -1.37 -0.30
C GLU A 34 8.17 -0.37 0.57
N VAL A 35 8.70 0.67 -0.03
CA VAL A 35 9.35 1.74 0.73
C VAL A 35 8.29 2.62 1.37
N ALA A 36 8.29 2.71 2.70
CA ALA A 36 7.50 3.69 3.44
C ALA A 36 8.20 5.05 3.32
N PHE A 37 7.77 5.87 2.38
CA PHE A 37 8.48 7.11 2.03
C PHE A 37 8.54 8.11 3.19
N ASN A 38 7.60 8.04 4.14
CA ASN A 38 7.67 8.83 5.37
C ASN A 38 8.99 8.65 6.12
N GLN A 39 9.63 7.48 6.00
CA GLN A 39 10.96 7.23 6.60
C GLN A 39 12.08 8.04 5.94
N CYS A 40 11.87 8.52 4.71
CA CYS A 40 12.86 9.28 3.97
C CYS A 40 12.70 10.79 4.14
N TYR A 41 11.51 11.29 4.46
CA TYR A 41 11.27 12.74 4.50
C TYR A 41 10.72 13.28 5.82
N ARG A 42 9.95 12.49 6.58
CA ARG A 42 9.31 12.99 7.82
C ARG A 42 10.35 13.29 8.88
N GLY A 43 10.39 14.56 9.33
CA GLY A 43 11.39 15.03 10.29
C GLY A 43 12.81 15.10 9.75
N VAL A 44 12.98 15.00 8.43
CA VAL A 44 14.27 15.08 7.75
C VAL A 44 14.41 16.48 7.14
N PRO A 45 15.54 17.19 7.35
CA PRO A 45 15.80 18.45 6.66
C PRO A 45 15.72 18.29 5.14
N ALA A 46 15.21 19.31 4.44
CA ALA A 46 14.93 19.23 3.00
C ALA A 46 16.16 18.82 2.17
N ASP A 47 17.34 19.30 2.53
CA ASP A 47 18.61 18.99 1.86
C ASP A 47 19.13 17.57 2.17
N GLU A 48 18.59 16.90 3.17
CA GLU A 48 18.95 15.52 3.54
C GLU A 48 18.00 14.46 2.96
N VAL A 49 16.88 14.87 2.35
CA VAL A 49 15.88 13.91 1.83
C VAL A 49 16.46 13.05 0.71
N VAL A 50 17.06 13.65 -0.30
CA VAL A 50 17.68 12.91 -1.42
C VAL A 50 18.83 12.01 -0.95
N PRO A 51 19.77 12.46 -0.10
CA PRO A 51 20.77 11.57 0.49
C PRO A 51 20.14 10.39 1.26
N ARG A 52 19.04 10.62 1.97
CA ARG A 52 18.31 9.55 2.69
C ARG A 52 17.71 8.51 1.74
N ILE A 53 17.14 8.96 0.63
CA ILE A 53 16.62 8.08 -0.42
C ILE A 53 17.72 7.21 -0.99
N ARG A 54 18.88 7.82 -1.33
CA ARG A 54 20.03 7.10 -1.88
C ARG A 54 20.60 6.08 -0.90
N ASP A 55 20.65 6.41 0.38
CA ASP A 55 21.07 5.48 1.44
C ASP A 55 20.13 4.29 1.54
N MET A 56 18.81 4.54 1.57
CA MET A 56 17.80 3.48 1.60
C MET A 56 17.93 2.57 0.39
N LYS A 57 18.04 3.14 -0.81
CA LYS A 57 18.21 2.37 -2.05
C LYS A 57 19.47 1.51 -2.01
N ALA A 58 20.60 2.07 -1.57
CA ALA A 58 21.85 1.33 -1.48
C ALA A 58 21.74 0.12 -0.53
N LYS A 59 21.07 0.27 0.60
CA LYS A 59 20.81 -0.81 1.56
C LYS A 59 19.95 -1.92 0.95
N ILE A 60 18.89 -1.54 0.23
CA ILE A 60 17.99 -2.48 -0.44
C ILE A 60 18.73 -3.23 -1.56
N ASP A 61 19.44 -2.49 -2.42
CA ASP A 61 20.17 -3.08 -3.55
C ASP A 61 21.25 -4.04 -3.09
N SER A 62 22.01 -3.68 -2.04
CA SER A 62 23.10 -4.53 -1.51
C SER A 62 22.58 -5.86 -0.95
N ALA A 63 21.33 -5.92 -0.52
CA ALA A 63 20.70 -7.14 -0.05
C ALA A 63 20.12 -8.01 -1.18
N GLY A 64 20.10 -7.52 -2.42
CA GLY A 64 19.49 -8.21 -3.54
C GLY A 64 17.95 -8.20 -3.51
N ILE A 65 17.36 -7.27 -2.76
CA ILE A 65 15.91 -7.04 -2.72
C ILE A 65 15.52 -6.02 -3.79
N LYS A 66 14.32 -6.15 -4.33
CA LYS A 66 13.77 -5.22 -5.32
C LYS A 66 12.69 -4.34 -4.67
N VAL A 67 12.61 -3.08 -5.10
CA VAL A 67 11.50 -2.21 -4.74
C VAL A 67 10.33 -2.50 -5.68
N TRP A 68 9.24 -2.99 -5.12
CA TRP A 68 7.99 -3.18 -5.85
C TRP A 68 7.18 -1.90 -5.88
N SER A 69 6.98 -1.30 -4.72
CA SER A 69 6.11 -0.14 -4.55
C SER A 69 6.72 0.87 -3.57
N ILE A 70 6.20 2.07 -3.63
CA ILE A 70 6.48 3.12 -2.66
C ILE A 70 5.16 3.62 -2.10
N HIS A 71 5.04 3.61 -0.78
CA HIS A 71 3.94 4.27 -0.10
C HIS A 71 4.26 5.76 -0.05
N LEU A 72 3.54 6.55 -0.83
CA LEU A 72 3.74 8.00 -0.87
C LEU A 72 3.47 8.62 0.51
N PRO A 73 4.01 9.81 0.77
CA PRO A 73 3.79 10.51 2.03
C PRO A 73 2.31 10.62 2.37
N PHE A 74 1.99 10.45 3.64
CA PHE A 74 0.65 10.65 4.15
C PHE A 74 0.68 11.26 5.55
N SER A 75 -0.28 12.12 5.84
CA SER A 75 -0.51 12.69 7.16
C SER A 75 -1.90 13.33 7.19
N ARG A 76 -2.36 13.73 8.36
CA ARG A 76 -3.66 14.43 8.50
C ARG A 76 -3.72 15.75 7.73
N THR A 77 -2.58 16.41 7.55
CA THR A 77 -2.49 17.70 6.86
C THR A 77 -2.17 17.58 5.38
N LEU A 78 -1.75 16.41 4.93
CA LEU A 78 -1.39 16.15 3.53
C LEU A 78 -2.56 15.47 2.82
N ASP A 79 -3.64 16.19 2.66
CA ASP A 79 -4.89 15.69 2.08
C ASP A 79 -5.12 16.35 0.71
N ILE A 80 -5.21 15.52 -0.33
CA ILE A 80 -5.38 15.99 -1.72
C ILE A 80 -6.85 16.22 -2.11
N SER A 81 -7.78 15.96 -1.20
CA SER A 81 -9.22 16.10 -1.42
C SER A 81 -9.83 17.34 -0.79
N VAL A 82 -9.06 18.13 -0.08
CA VAL A 82 -9.57 19.28 0.67
C VAL A 82 -10.29 20.29 -0.24
N LEU A 83 -11.31 20.97 0.31
CA LEU A 83 -12.12 21.93 -0.42
C LEU A 83 -11.42 23.27 -0.60
N ASP A 84 -10.55 23.66 0.33
CA ASP A 84 -9.69 24.85 0.18
C ASP A 84 -8.74 24.65 -0.99
N GLU A 85 -8.98 25.36 -2.08
CA GLU A 85 -8.27 25.18 -3.35
C GLU A 85 -6.78 25.53 -3.24
N LYS A 86 -6.43 26.55 -2.45
CA LYS A 86 -5.03 26.89 -2.20
C LYS A 86 -4.30 25.76 -1.48
N LYS A 87 -4.91 25.23 -0.43
CA LYS A 87 -4.35 24.13 0.36
C LYS A 87 -4.26 22.86 -0.46
N ARG A 88 -5.29 22.55 -1.25
CA ARG A 88 -5.28 21.38 -2.16
C ARG A 88 -4.11 21.48 -3.14
N LYS A 89 -3.93 22.65 -3.77
CA LYS A 89 -2.83 22.87 -4.71
C LYS A 89 -1.46 22.70 -4.06
N GLU A 90 -1.27 23.25 -2.86
CA GLU A 90 -0.02 23.08 -2.11
C GLU A 90 0.26 21.60 -1.83
N ASN A 91 -0.74 20.86 -1.39
CA ASN A 91 -0.59 19.42 -1.10
C ASN A 91 -0.30 18.60 -2.36
N VAL A 92 -0.95 18.92 -3.46
CA VAL A 92 -0.76 18.23 -4.75
C VAL A 92 0.61 18.55 -5.34
N ASP A 93 1.05 19.81 -5.29
CA ASP A 93 2.39 20.20 -5.77
C ASP A 93 3.49 19.52 -4.95
N PHE A 94 3.33 19.44 -3.63
CA PHE A 94 4.23 18.69 -2.76
C PHE A 94 4.28 17.21 -3.15
N MET A 95 3.12 16.59 -3.34
CA MET A 95 3.05 15.18 -3.72
C MET A 95 3.69 14.92 -5.08
N ALA A 96 3.50 15.82 -6.05
CA ALA A 96 4.14 15.72 -7.36
C ALA A 96 5.68 15.74 -7.26
N GLU A 97 6.22 16.60 -6.39
CA GLU A 97 7.65 16.64 -6.11
C GLU A 97 8.14 15.33 -5.49
N MET A 98 7.40 14.80 -4.52
CA MET A 98 7.74 13.52 -3.89
C MET A 98 7.71 12.36 -4.89
N ILE A 99 6.73 12.33 -5.78
CA ILE A 99 6.68 11.33 -6.87
C ILE A 99 7.94 11.41 -7.73
N GLY A 100 8.39 12.61 -8.10
CA GLY A 100 9.61 12.80 -8.87
C GLY A 100 10.83 12.20 -8.16
N GLN A 101 10.94 12.39 -6.85
CA GLN A 101 12.02 11.81 -6.06
C GLN A 101 11.97 10.29 -5.96
N CYS A 102 10.77 9.69 -6.07
CA CYS A 102 10.61 8.24 -6.09
C CYS A 102 11.27 7.56 -7.30
N ALA A 103 11.58 8.30 -8.36
CA ALA A 103 12.24 7.77 -9.55
C ALA A 103 13.57 7.06 -9.24
N LEU A 104 14.28 7.49 -8.19
CA LEU A 104 15.52 6.86 -7.75
C LEU A 104 15.35 5.39 -7.37
N PHE A 105 14.19 5.00 -6.89
CA PHE A 105 13.88 3.60 -6.52
C PHE A 105 13.41 2.73 -7.69
N GLN A 106 13.05 3.31 -8.82
CA GLN A 106 12.48 2.61 -9.98
C GLN A 106 11.29 1.69 -9.61
N PRO A 107 10.28 2.21 -8.88
CA PRO A 107 9.16 1.39 -8.42
C PRO A 107 8.24 0.97 -9.57
N LYS A 108 7.54 -0.15 -9.41
CA LYS A 108 6.43 -0.54 -10.29
C LYS A 108 5.15 0.20 -9.93
N CYS A 109 4.90 0.39 -8.64
CA CYS A 109 3.69 1.01 -8.12
C CYS A 109 4.02 2.15 -7.15
N LEU A 110 3.12 3.16 -7.14
CA LEU A 110 3.07 4.20 -6.12
C LEU A 110 1.71 4.10 -5.42
N VAL A 111 1.71 4.04 -4.10
CA VAL A 111 0.49 3.98 -3.31
C VAL A 111 0.16 5.36 -2.75
N LEU A 112 -1.05 5.83 -3.02
CA LEU A 112 -1.53 7.16 -2.66
C LEU A 112 -2.83 7.07 -1.86
N HIS A 113 -2.90 7.79 -0.74
CA HIS A 113 -4.14 7.99 0.00
C HIS A 113 -5.01 9.03 -0.70
N PRO A 114 -6.29 8.75 -0.97
CA PRO A 114 -7.18 9.72 -1.63
C PRO A 114 -7.63 10.86 -0.69
N SER A 115 -7.52 10.66 0.61
CA SER A 115 -7.86 11.65 1.63
C SER A 115 -7.23 11.31 2.97
N SER A 116 -7.36 12.22 3.94
CA SER A 116 -7.28 11.91 5.36
C SER A 116 -8.69 11.96 5.98
N GLU A 117 -8.81 11.90 7.31
CA GLU A 117 -10.07 11.92 8.04
C GLU A 117 -10.06 12.97 9.18
N PRO A 118 -11.22 13.39 9.68
CA PRO A 118 -12.57 12.95 9.32
C PRO A 118 -13.12 13.66 8.08
N ILE A 119 -14.09 13.01 7.39
CA ILE A 119 -14.84 13.61 6.28
C ILE A 119 -16.34 13.54 6.60
N ALA A 120 -16.98 14.72 6.66
CA ALA A 120 -18.41 14.81 6.88
C ALA A 120 -19.18 14.42 5.61
N ASP A 121 -20.31 13.74 5.78
CA ASP A 121 -21.14 13.30 4.64
C ASP A 121 -21.64 14.47 3.80
N SER A 122 -21.90 15.63 4.41
CA SER A 122 -22.40 16.83 3.73
C SER A 122 -21.46 17.39 2.65
N ILE A 123 -20.17 17.10 2.73
CA ILE A 123 -19.15 17.57 1.78
C ILE A 123 -18.48 16.41 1.02
N ARG A 124 -18.90 15.18 1.25
CA ARG A 124 -18.23 13.99 0.71
C ARG A 124 -18.17 13.99 -0.81
N ALA A 125 -19.28 14.30 -1.48
CA ALA A 125 -19.32 14.35 -2.94
C ALA A 125 -18.33 15.36 -3.52
N GLN A 126 -18.21 16.53 -2.92
CA GLN A 126 -17.26 17.56 -3.34
C GLN A 126 -15.81 17.11 -3.09
N ARG A 127 -15.56 16.42 -1.98
CA ARG A 127 -14.24 15.86 -1.65
C ARG A 127 -13.84 14.77 -2.64
N ILE A 128 -14.78 13.93 -3.05
CA ILE A 128 -14.58 12.92 -4.12
C ILE A 128 -14.16 13.58 -5.41
N THR A 129 -14.86 14.63 -5.83
CA THR A 129 -14.52 15.39 -7.05
C THR A 129 -13.11 15.97 -6.96
N ASN A 130 -12.74 16.56 -5.83
CA ASN A 130 -11.41 17.13 -5.65
C ASN A 130 -10.32 16.06 -5.61
N ALA A 131 -10.56 14.92 -4.96
CA ALA A 131 -9.64 13.80 -4.99
C ALA A 131 -9.39 13.32 -6.43
N SER A 132 -10.45 13.16 -7.21
CA SER A 132 -10.36 12.75 -8.63
C SER A 132 -9.51 13.73 -9.45
N ARG A 133 -9.75 15.03 -9.30
CA ARG A 133 -8.97 16.08 -9.97
C ARG A 133 -7.48 16.01 -9.59
N SER A 134 -7.21 15.87 -8.31
CA SER A 134 -5.84 15.77 -7.80
C SER A 134 -5.12 14.52 -8.30
N ILE A 135 -5.80 13.38 -8.30
CA ILE A 135 -5.25 12.11 -8.79
C ILE A 135 -4.95 12.19 -10.29
N ALA A 136 -5.85 12.78 -11.09
CA ALA A 136 -5.62 12.97 -12.52
C ALA A 136 -4.36 13.81 -12.80
N TYR A 137 -4.13 14.83 -12.00
CA TYR A 137 -2.92 15.66 -12.10
C TYR A 137 -1.67 14.85 -11.69
N LEU A 138 -1.72 14.13 -10.58
CA LEU A 138 -0.58 13.35 -10.07
C LEU A 138 -0.22 12.17 -10.97
N LYS A 139 -1.20 11.60 -11.68
CA LYS A 139 -0.93 10.53 -12.63
C LYS A 139 0.11 10.90 -13.67
N LYS A 140 0.13 12.14 -14.12
CA LYS A 140 1.11 12.62 -15.10
C LYS A 140 2.54 12.46 -14.60
N TYR A 141 2.77 12.73 -13.31
CA TYR A 141 4.09 12.59 -12.68
C TYR A 141 4.46 11.12 -12.47
N ALA A 142 3.50 10.29 -12.09
CA ALA A 142 3.72 8.84 -12.02
C ALA A 142 4.11 8.26 -13.38
N ASP A 143 3.43 8.67 -14.44
CA ASP A 143 3.74 8.25 -15.81
C ASP A 143 5.15 8.67 -16.23
N GLN A 144 5.60 9.87 -15.85
CA GLN A 144 6.95 10.35 -16.16
C GLN A 144 8.06 9.47 -15.57
N ILE A 145 7.82 8.83 -14.44
CA ILE A 145 8.79 7.90 -13.83
C ILE A 145 8.50 6.43 -14.17
N GLY A 146 7.51 6.18 -15.00
CA GLY A 146 7.15 4.82 -15.42
C GLY A 146 6.49 3.97 -14.35
N ALA A 147 5.87 4.58 -13.34
CA ALA A 147 5.22 3.88 -12.24
C ALA A 147 3.70 3.89 -12.36
N GLN A 148 3.07 2.81 -11.89
CA GLN A 148 1.62 2.67 -11.80
C GLN A 148 1.11 3.37 -10.55
N LEU A 149 0.28 4.40 -10.69
CA LEU A 149 -0.38 5.05 -9.55
C LEU A 149 -1.54 4.19 -9.06
N CYS A 150 -1.53 3.83 -7.79
CA CYS A 150 -2.54 3.01 -7.13
C CYS A 150 -3.15 3.76 -5.96
N ILE A 151 -4.48 3.86 -5.94
CA ILE A 151 -5.21 4.55 -4.89
C ILE A 151 -5.65 3.52 -3.85
N GLU A 152 -5.29 3.77 -2.60
CA GLU A 152 -5.57 2.84 -1.50
C GLU A 152 -6.96 3.07 -0.91
N ASN A 153 -7.68 1.99 -0.63
CA ASN A 153 -8.88 2.05 0.19
C ASN A 153 -8.51 2.33 1.65
N LEU A 154 -9.26 3.22 2.28
CA LEU A 154 -9.01 3.68 3.64
C LEU A 154 -10.23 3.41 4.52
N PRO A 155 -10.02 3.28 5.85
CA PRO A 155 -11.10 2.93 6.76
C PRO A 155 -11.95 4.14 7.18
N ARG A 156 -12.95 3.87 7.99
CA ARG A 156 -13.78 4.85 8.73
C ARG A 156 -14.43 5.88 7.80
N THR A 157 -14.16 7.18 8.01
CA THR A 157 -14.75 8.26 7.20
C THR A 157 -13.89 8.69 6.02
N CYS A 158 -12.73 8.09 5.82
CA CYS A 158 -11.88 8.40 4.68
C CYS A 158 -12.58 8.15 3.34
N LEU A 159 -12.17 8.86 2.30
CA LEU A 159 -12.57 8.54 0.94
C LEU A 159 -12.01 7.16 0.54
N GLY A 160 -12.77 6.44 -0.25
CA GLY A 160 -12.37 5.10 -0.66
C GLY A 160 -12.58 4.04 0.42
N ASN A 161 -13.54 4.26 1.32
CA ASN A 161 -13.89 3.28 2.36
C ASN A 161 -14.76 2.13 1.84
N THR A 162 -15.11 2.14 0.56
CA THR A 162 -15.75 1.04 -0.17
C THR A 162 -15.12 0.89 -1.56
N PRO A 163 -15.16 -0.32 -2.15
CA PRO A 163 -14.66 -0.51 -3.50
C PRO A 163 -15.42 0.31 -4.53
N GLU A 164 -16.74 0.47 -4.36
CA GLU A 164 -17.60 1.28 -5.23
C GLU A 164 -17.18 2.74 -5.23
N GLU A 165 -16.86 3.30 -4.07
CA GLU A 165 -16.41 4.68 -3.96
C GLU A 165 -15.02 4.88 -4.57
N LEU A 166 -14.11 3.93 -4.42
CA LEU A 166 -12.82 3.97 -5.11
C LEU A 166 -13.00 4.02 -6.62
N LEU A 167 -13.86 3.17 -7.16
CA LEU A 167 -14.16 3.16 -8.60
C LEU A 167 -14.79 4.48 -9.06
N GLU A 168 -15.65 5.09 -8.24
CA GLU A 168 -16.21 6.42 -8.53
C GLU A 168 -15.10 7.48 -8.60
N ILE A 169 -14.16 7.47 -7.67
CA ILE A 169 -13.04 8.43 -7.65
C ILE A 169 -12.17 8.33 -8.91
N ILE A 170 -11.94 7.13 -9.41
CA ILE A 170 -10.99 6.89 -10.51
C ILE A 170 -11.66 6.59 -11.85
N LYS A 171 -12.97 6.66 -11.95
CA LYS A 171 -13.73 6.26 -13.16
C LYS A 171 -13.30 6.97 -14.43
N ASP A 172 -12.95 8.26 -14.33
CA ASP A 172 -12.57 9.10 -15.48
C ASP A 172 -11.05 9.25 -15.63
N ILE A 173 -10.28 8.42 -14.94
CA ILE A 173 -8.81 8.46 -14.96
C ILE A 173 -8.29 7.09 -15.44
N PRO A 174 -8.32 6.82 -16.75
CA PRO A 174 -7.83 5.55 -17.29
C PRO A 174 -6.36 5.32 -16.90
N GLY A 175 -6.04 4.08 -16.55
CA GLY A 175 -4.69 3.69 -16.18
C GLY A 175 -4.36 3.83 -14.69
N VAL A 176 -5.12 4.58 -13.91
CA VAL A 176 -5.00 4.57 -12.44
C VAL A 176 -5.59 3.27 -11.91
N LYS A 177 -4.91 2.64 -10.97
CA LYS A 177 -5.33 1.39 -10.34
C LYS A 177 -5.61 1.57 -8.85
N VAL A 178 -5.95 0.47 -8.19
CA VAL A 178 -6.28 0.40 -6.77
C VAL A 178 -5.20 -0.37 -6.03
N CYS A 179 -4.81 0.14 -4.86
CA CYS A 179 -4.12 -0.64 -3.85
C CYS A 179 -5.18 -1.19 -2.89
N PHE A 180 -5.35 -2.51 -2.87
CA PHE A 180 -6.27 -3.14 -1.95
C PHE A 180 -5.60 -3.38 -0.60
N ASP A 181 -5.96 -2.57 0.41
CA ASP A 181 -5.60 -2.84 1.80
C ASP A 181 -6.66 -3.72 2.45
N THR A 182 -6.26 -4.93 2.82
CA THR A 182 -7.17 -5.94 3.35
C THR A 182 -7.68 -5.62 4.75
N ASN A 183 -7.03 -4.70 5.46
CA ASN A 183 -7.34 -4.32 6.84
C ASN A 183 -8.24 -3.08 6.96
N HIS A 184 -8.62 -2.46 5.84
CA HIS A 184 -9.36 -1.20 5.83
C HIS A 184 -10.83 -1.34 5.43
N TYR A 185 -11.23 -2.48 4.87
CA TYR A 185 -12.60 -2.67 4.40
C TYR A 185 -13.45 -3.40 5.44
N THR A 186 -14.30 -2.67 6.15
CA THR A 186 -15.16 -3.18 7.24
C THR A 186 -16.62 -3.28 6.86
N LYS A 187 -17.01 -2.79 5.68
CA LYS A 187 -18.42 -2.71 5.23
C LYS A 187 -18.88 -3.90 4.39
N GLY A 188 -18.02 -4.89 4.23
CA GLY A 188 -18.33 -6.08 3.44
C GLY A 188 -17.20 -7.09 3.50
N THR A 189 -17.25 -8.08 2.61
CA THR A 189 -16.26 -9.15 2.56
C THR A 189 -15.06 -8.79 1.69
N THR A 190 -13.93 -9.41 1.96
CA THR A 190 -12.72 -9.29 1.14
C THR A 190 -12.98 -9.73 -0.31
N GLY A 191 -13.75 -10.80 -0.49
CA GLY A 191 -14.17 -11.29 -1.81
C GLY A 191 -14.99 -10.26 -2.58
N HIS A 192 -15.94 -9.59 -1.93
CA HIS A 192 -16.72 -8.53 -2.57
C HIS A 192 -15.82 -7.39 -3.08
N PHE A 193 -14.83 -6.98 -2.29
CA PHE A 193 -13.88 -5.94 -2.71
C PHE A 193 -13.14 -6.36 -3.98
N VAL A 194 -12.55 -7.55 -3.97
CA VAL A 194 -11.77 -8.06 -5.11
C VAL A 194 -12.64 -8.21 -6.37
N GLU A 195 -13.84 -8.77 -6.24
CA GLU A 195 -14.77 -8.94 -7.36
C GLU A 195 -15.23 -7.59 -7.94
N THR A 196 -15.48 -6.61 -7.08
CA THR A 196 -15.96 -5.28 -7.51
C THR A 196 -14.87 -4.51 -8.25
N VAL A 197 -13.65 -4.48 -7.74
CA VAL A 197 -12.53 -3.74 -8.35
C VAL A 197 -11.93 -4.51 -9.52
N GLY A 198 -11.83 -5.83 -9.40
CA GLY A 198 -11.35 -6.71 -10.46
C GLY A 198 -9.92 -6.38 -10.90
N GLU A 199 -9.70 -6.38 -12.21
CA GLU A 199 -8.38 -6.16 -12.81
C GLU A 199 -7.77 -4.79 -12.55
N ARG A 200 -8.51 -3.86 -11.98
CA ARG A 200 -7.98 -2.56 -11.55
C ARG A 200 -7.17 -2.65 -10.24
N ILE A 201 -7.13 -3.79 -9.56
CA ILE A 201 -6.19 -4.00 -8.46
C ILE A 201 -4.78 -4.06 -9.03
N GLY A 202 -3.96 -3.07 -8.72
CA GLY A 202 -2.56 -2.99 -9.16
C GLY A 202 -1.58 -3.50 -8.12
N THR A 203 -1.92 -3.39 -6.86
CA THR A 203 -1.12 -3.89 -5.72
C THR A 203 -2.03 -4.16 -4.52
N ILE A 204 -1.51 -4.84 -3.53
CA ILE A 204 -2.23 -5.14 -2.28
C ILE A 204 -1.39 -4.77 -1.08
N HIS A 205 -2.05 -4.44 0.01
CA HIS A 205 -1.47 -4.40 1.36
C HIS A 205 -2.11 -5.52 2.18
N ALA A 206 -1.31 -6.53 2.49
CA ALA A 206 -1.80 -7.71 3.22
C ALA A 206 -1.53 -7.56 4.72
N SER A 207 -2.59 -7.51 5.49
CA SER A 207 -2.57 -7.63 6.95
C SER A 207 -3.91 -8.16 7.42
N ASP A 208 -3.97 -8.70 8.63
CA ASP A 208 -5.17 -9.30 9.18
C ASP A 208 -5.82 -8.41 10.24
N PHE A 209 -7.10 -8.64 10.48
CA PHE A 209 -7.88 -7.87 11.44
C PHE A 209 -9.18 -8.62 11.82
N ASP A 210 -9.96 -8.02 12.71
CA ASP A 210 -11.22 -8.55 13.22
C ASP A 210 -12.47 -8.01 12.49
N PHE A 211 -12.30 -7.32 11.36
CA PHE A 211 -13.36 -6.59 10.62
C PHE A 211 -14.02 -5.45 11.39
N VAL A 212 -13.43 -5.05 12.52
CA VAL A 212 -13.91 -3.94 13.36
C VAL A 212 -12.84 -2.88 13.54
N ASN A 213 -11.63 -3.31 13.93
CA ASN A 213 -10.51 -2.44 14.26
C ASN A 213 -9.42 -2.53 13.21
N GLU A 214 -8.69 -1.45 13.02
CA GLU A 214 -7.50 -1.42 12.18
C GLU A 214 -6.33 -2.04 12.94
N CYS A 215 -6.13 -3.36 12.78
CA CYS A 215 -5.21 -4.15 13.61
C CYS A 215 -3.79 -4.27 13.04
N HIS A 216 -3.67 -4.36 11.72
CA HIS A 216 -2.39 -4.60 11.02
C HIS A 216 -1.62 -5.82 11.54
N TRP A 217 -2.35 -6.88 11.89
CA TRP A 217 -1.78 -8.16 12.31
C TRP A 217 -1.16 -8.89 11.12
N LEU A 218 -0.23 -9.78 11.41
CA LEU A 218 0.23 -10.73 10.39
C LEU A 218 -0.97 -11.52 9.85
N PRO A 219 -1.02 -11.77 8.53
CA PRO A 219 -1.99 -12.67 7.93
C PRO A 219 -2.07 -14.01 8.67
N THR A 220 -3.25 -14.57 8.75
CA THR A 220 -3.64 -15.79 9.48
C THR A 220 -3.86 -15.61 10.98
N GLN A 221 -3.73 -14.41 11.50
CA GLN A 221 -3.93 -14.11 12.93
C GLN A 221 -5.26 -13.41 13.23
N GLY A 222 -6.08 -13.14 12.23
CA GLY A 222 -7.39 -12.52 12.35
C GLY A 222 -8.47 -13.29 11.62
N ASP A 223 -9.48 -12.59 11.12
CA ASP A 223 -10.70 -13.18 10.57
C ASP A 223 -10.76 -13.24 9.04
N ILE A 224 -9.72 -12.79 8.34
CA ILE A 224 -9.68 -12.89 6.87
C ILE A 224 -9.47 -14.35 6.45
N GLN A 225 -10.29 -14.79 5.49
CA GLN A 225 -10.15 -16.12 4.89
C GLN A 225 -9.14 -16.08 3.73
N TRP A 226 -7.87 -16.22 4.06
CA TRP A 226 -6.75 -15.99 3.15
C TRP A 226 -6.72 -16.92 1.93
N GLY A 227 -7.08 -18.17 2.11
CA GLY A 227 -7.17 -19.11 0.98
C GLY A 227 -8.21 -18.66 -0.06
N LYS A 228 -9.36 -18.18 0.39
CA LYS A 228 -10.40 -17.64 -0.49
C LYS A 228 -9.95 -16.34 -1.16
N LEU A 229 -9.27 -15.46 -0.43
CA LEU A 229 -8.70 -14.24 -1.00
C LEU A 229 -7.70 -14.55 -2.10
N MET A 230 -6.83 -15.54 -1.88
CA MET A 230 -5.86 -15.97 -2.87
C MET A 230 -6.55 -16.47 -4.15
N HIS A 231 -7.62 -17.25 -4.03
CA HIS A 231 -8.43 -17.70 -5.16
C HIS A 231 -9.09 -16.52 -5.90
N ALA A 232 -9.60 -15.54 -5.16
CA ALA A 232 -10.20 -14.34 -5.74
C ALA A 232 -9.18 -13.51 -6.53
N LEU A 233 -7.99 -13.32 -5.98
CA LEU A 233 -6.88 -12.62 -6.68
C LEU A 233 -6.45 -13.36 -7.94
N GLU A 234 -6.37 -14.68 -7.89
CA GLU A 234 -6.10 -15.50 -9.07
C GLU A 234 -7.20 -15.32 -10.13
N GLY A 235 -8.46 -15.31 -9.69
CA GLY A 235 -9.63 -15.16 -10.57
C GLY A 235 -9.67 -13.85 -11.33
N ILE A 236 -9.16 -12.76 -10.78
CA ILE A 236 -9.04 -11.47 -11.48
C ILE A 236 -7.74 -11.32 -12.27
N GLY A 237 -6.86 -12.32 -12.26
CA GLY A 237 -5.58 -12.27 -12.97
C GLY A 237 -4.53 -11.39 -12.30
N TYR A 238 -4.58 -11.20 -10.98
CA TYR A 238 -3.56 -10.44 -10.26
C TYR A 238 -2.20 -11.12 -10.40
N GLU A 239 -1.20 -10.37 -10.82
CA GLU A 239 0.17 -10.86 -11.07
C GLU A 239 1.24 -10.12 -10.24
N GLY A 240 0.82 -9.24 -9.35
CA GLY A 240 1.72 -8.44 -8.53
C GLY A 240 2.31 -9.20 -7.35
N VAL A 241 3.07 -8.46 -6.55
CA VAL A 241 3.66 -8.97 -5.31
C VAL A 241 2.58 -9.08 -4.23
N PHE A 242 2.68 -10.14 -3.42
CA PHE A 242 1.88 -10.25 -2.20
C PHE A 242 2.58 -9.43 -1.12
N MET A 243 2.20 -8.14 -1.03
CA MET A 243 2.92 -7.16 -0.21
C MET A 243 2.31 -7.09 1.18
N TYR A 244 3.11 -7.46 2.18
CA TYR A 244 2.72 -7.34 3.59
C TYR A 244 2.83 -5.89 4.05
N GLU A 245 1.75 -5.38 4.63
CA GLU A 245 1.74 -4.17 5.45
C GLU A 245 1.27 -4.53 6.86
N ALA A 246 1.95 -5.47 7.48
CA ALA A 246 1.66 -5.97 8.81
C ALA A 246 2.74 -5.51 9.79
N THR A 247 2.35 -4.74 10.79
CA THR A 247 3.26 -4.13 11.76
C THR A 247 3.15 -4.75 13.15
N LYS A 248 2.23 -5.73 13.33
CA LYS A 248 1.98 -6.39 14.60
C LYS A 248 1.89 -7.89 14.44
N ASP A 249 2.65 -8.60 15.22
CA ASP A 249 2.52 -10.05 15.40
C ASP A 249 1.59 -10.29 16.60
N HIS A 250 0.33 -10.56 16.33
CA HIS A 250 -0.69 -10.71 17.38
C HIS A 250 -0.44 -11.89 18.30
N GLU A 251 0.13 -12.96 17.76
CA GLU A 251 0.52 -14.15 18.54
C GLU A 251 1.77 -13.92 19.39
N ASN A 252 2.46 -12.81 19.20
CA ASN A 252 3.66 -12.44 19.95
C ASN A 252 3.51 -11.04 20.57
N ASP A 253 2.47 -10.88 21.39
CA ASP A 253 2.15 -9.66 22.14
C ASP A 253 2.09 -8.38 21.30
N ASN A 254 1.66 -8.48 20.06
CA ASN A 254 1.58 -7.37 19.10
C ASN A 254 2.94 -6.66 18.87
N THR A 255 4.04 -7.35 19.06
CA THR A 255 5.38 -6.85 18.71
C THR A 255 5.52 -6.73 17.20
N ARG A 256 6.51 -5.98 16.73
CA ARG A 256 6.82 -5.91 15.30
C ARG A 256 7.21 -7.29 14.78
N PRO A 257 6.62 -7.74 13.65
CA PRO A 257 6.98 -9.04 13.08
C PRO A 257 8.45 -9.08 12.65
N THR A 258 9.01 -10.27 12.65
CA THR A 258 10.29 -10.54 11.99
C THR A 258 10.05 -10.96 10.53
N PRO A 259 11.05 -10.83 9.64
CA PRO A 259 10.93 -11.37 8.27
C PRO A 259 10.61 -12.86 8.22
N GLU A 260 11.12 -13.64 9.17
CA GLU A 260 10.81 -15.07 9.31
C GLU A 260 9.31 -15.31 9.54
N ARG A 261 8.69 -14.49 10.37
CA ARG A 261 7.25 -14.59 10.65
C ARG A 261 6.41 -14.18 9.43
N VAL A 262 6.87 -13.21 8.66
CA VAL A 262 6.22 -12.85 7.38
C VAL A 262 6.19 -14.06 6.44
N VAL A 263 7.33 -14.70 6.23
CA VAL A 263 7.43 -15.88 5.34
C VAL A 263 6.65 -17.07 5.90
N GLU A 264 6.72 -17.31 7.20
CA GLU A 264 5.98 -18.40 7.85
C GLU A 264 4.47 -18.26 7.66
N THR A 265 3.93 -17.06 7.89
CA THR A 265 2.50 -16.82 7.68
C THR A 265 2.10 -16.87 6.20
N PHE A 266 2.97 -16.41 5.31
CA PHE A 266 2.74 -16.54 3.87
C PHE A 266 2.67 -18.02 3.43
N ASN A 267 3.52 -18.87 3.96
CA ASN A 267 3.46 -20.31 3.71
C ASN A 267 2.15 -20.93 4.22
N LYS A 268 1.63 -20.47 5.36
CA LYS A 268 0.29 -20.88 5.83
C LYS A 268 -0.81 -20.50 4.85
N ILE A 269 -0.77 -19.28 4.29
CA ILE A 269 -1.73 -18.85 3.27
C ILE A 269 -1.66 -19.79 2.05
N ILE A 270 -0.49 -20.12 1.57
CA ILE A 270 -0.30 -21.01 0.43
C ILE A 270 -0.85 -22.40 0.71
N ASN A 271 -0.63 -22.93 1.92
CA ASN A 271 -1.19 -24.22 2.32
C ASN A 271 -2.72 -24.20 2.37
N ASP A 272 -3.32 -23.16 2.93
CA ASP A 272 -4.78 -22.97 2.95
C ASP A 272 -5.34 -22.91 1.54
N TYR A 273 -4.70 -22.15 0.65
CA TYR A 273 -5.08 -22.07 -0.76
C TYR A 273 -5.08 -23.45 -1.44
N LYS A 274 -4.05 -24.26 -1.22
CA LYS A 274 -3.93 -25.60 -1.81
C LYS A 274 -4.99 -26.57 -1.27
N ASN A 275 -5.38 -26.42 -0.01
CA ASN A 275 -6.30 -27.34 0.64
C ASN A 275 -7.79 -27.00 0.40
N GLN A 276 -8.08 -25.84 -0.17
CA GLN A 276 -9.46 -25.39 -0.47
C GLN A 276 -9.88 -25.65 -1.93
N LYS A 277 -9.25 -26.60 -2.63
CA LYS A 277 -9.62 -27.00 -3.98
C LYS A 277 -10.86 -27.88 -4.00
#